data_630a2fe4b3a1345e430325ed1e71a02d
#
_entry.id   630a2fe4b3a1345e430325ed1e71a02d
#
_cell.length_a   1.000
_cell.length_b   1.000
_cell.length_c   1.000
_cell.angle_alpha   90.00
_cell.angle_beta   90.00
_cell.angle_gamma   90.00
#
_symmetry.space_group_name_H-M   'P 1'
#
loop_
_entity.id
_entity.type
_entity.pdbx_description
1 polymer ?
#
loop_
_entity_poly.entity_id
_entity_poly.type
_entity_poly.pdbx_seq_one_letter_code
_entity_poly.pdbx_strand_id
1 'polypeptide(L)'
;MEIIRYAELKAHPWRNGGGVTREVARHPRTPSMQTAPQTALRTAPQDTAQDNAWDWRVSIAEVSKAGPFSAYAGMDRVLTVIDGDLLLLSVDGAEHPLEKYRPFRFSGDADSAGALPTGDIRDLNVITRNGAFKGYTSIIELSKKRAHPVFAGQLGILLQGQGTVSPGTAGSLPTGPAAVAAPEPERVELNRYDAVVGSDTETPEIVGRGFLAVISIDPAEPDTV
;
A
#
# COMPACT_ATOMS: atom_id res chain seq x y z
N MET A 1 12.32 3.29 -14.27
CA MET A 1 11.78 2.35 -13.24
C MET A 1 12.21 2.81 -11.86
N GLU A 2 11.28 2.92 -10.91
CA GLU A 2 11.53 3.36 -9.53
C GLU A 2 11.27 2.19 -8.55
N ILE A 3 12.22 1.99 -7.61
CA ILE A 3 12.14 0.96 -6.58
C ILE A 3 12.33 1.64 -5.22
N ILE A 4 11.37 1.46 -4.33
CA ILE A 4 11.42 1.95 -2.96
C ILE A 4 11.98 0.83 -2.09
N ARG A 5 13.16 1.03 -1.50
CA ARG A 5 13.81 0.05 -0.65
C ARG A 5 13.27 0.13 0.78
N TYR A 6 12.58 -0.92 1.22
CA TYR A 6 11.96 -0.96 2.55
C TYR A 6 12.97 -0.71 3.68
N ALA A 7 14.18 -1.24 3.55
CA ALA A 7 15.24 -1.08 4.56
C ALA A 7 15.70 0.38 4.74
N GLU A 8 15.50 1.23 3.73
CA GLU A 8 15.88 2.64 3.74
C GLU A 8 14.76 3.55 4.28
N LEU A 9 13.54 3.02 4.43
CA LEU A 9 12.40 3.79 4.91
C LEU A 9 12.54 4.13 6.39
N LYS A 10 12.26 5.38 6.72
CA LYS A 10 12.28 5.85 8.10
C LYS A 10 11.20 5.16 8.93
N ALA A 11 11.62 4.58 10.05
CA ALA A 11 10.73 4.00 11.03
C ALA A 11 10.13 5.09 11.92
N HIS A 12 8.80 5.08 12.08
CA HIS A 12 8.05 5.98 12.96
C HIS A 12 7.40 5.17 14.09
N PRO A 13 8.01 5.16 15.30
CA PRO A 13 7.45 4.46 16.46
C PRO A 13 6.11 5.08 16.86
N TRP A 14 5.17 4.23 17.27
CA TRP A 14 3.89 4.67 17.81
C TRP A 14 4.07 5.22 19.22
N ARG A 15 3.30 6.24 19.58
CA ARG A 15 3.38 6.86 20.92
C ARG A 15 3.02 5.90 22.04
N ASN A 16 2.10 4.96 21.80
CA ASN A 16 1.73 3.93 22.77
C ASN A 16 2.77 2.79 22.90
N GLY A 17 3.85 2.84 22.11
CA GLY A 17 4.89 1.79 22.07
C GLY A 17 4.37 0.44 21.57
N GLY A 18 3.22 0.40 20.89
CA GLY A 18 2.60 -0.82 20.39
C GLY A 18 3.04 -1.22 18.99
N GLY A 19 3.82 -0.38 18.31
CA GLY A 19 4.24 -0.68 16.95
C GLY A 19 5.14 0.37 16.33
N VAL A 20 5.48 0.13 15.07
CA VAL A 20 6.31 1.00 14.23
C VAL A 20 5.72 1.03 12.83
N THR A 21 5.60 2.19 12.22
CA THR A 21 5.14 2.33 10.83
C THR A 21 6.27 2.84 9.94
N ARG A 22 6.38 2.26 8.74
CA ARG A 22 7.18 2.80 7.64
C ARG A 22 6.25 3.19 6.49
N GLU A 23 6.32 4.45 6.08
CA GLU A 23 5.58 4.96 4.94
C GLU A 23 6.27 4.53 3.65
N VAL A 24 5.55 3.81 2.79
CA VAL A 24 6.05 3.37 1.48
C VAL A 24 5.87 4.46 0.45
N ALA A 25 4.65 5.01 0.37
CA ALA A 25 4.32 6.07 -0.58
C ALA A 25 3.13 6.90 -0.08
N ARG A 26 3.03 8.14 -0.54
CA ARG A 26 1.87 9.00 -0.33
C ARG A 26 1.69 9.97 -1.49
N HIS A 27 0.46 10.43 -1.68
CA HIS A 27 0.13 11.51 -2.60
C HIS A 27 -0.22 12.76 -1.80
N PRO A 28 0.44 13.91 -2.04
CA PRO A 28 0.10 15.17 -1.41
C PRO A 28 -1.37 15.55 -1.69
N ARG A 29 -1.99 16.24 -0.75
CA ARG A 29 -3.36 16.73 -0.92
C ARG A 29 -3.43 17.70 -2.10
N THR A 30 -4.28 17.38 -3.06
CA THR A 30 -4.62 18.31 -4.13
C THR A 30 -5.40 19.49 -3.52
N PRO A 31 -4.98 20.77 -3.70
CA PRO A 31 -5.74 21.90 -3.20
C PRO A 31 -7.13 21.91 -3.85
N SER A 32 -8.18 21.60 -3.08
CA SER A 32 -9.54 21.78 -3.59
C SER A 32 -9.86 23.27 -3.64
N MET A 33 -10.47 23.74 -4.73
CA MET A 33 -10.92 25.14 -4.88
C MET A 33 -12.08 25.53 -3.95
N GLN A 34 -12.44 24.69 -3.00
CA GLN A 34 -13.50 24.95 -2.03
C GLN A 34 -12.93 25.09 -0.63
N THR A 35 -12.44 26.28 -0.32
CA THR A 35 -12.06 26.66 1.04
C THR A 35 -13.28 27.25 1.72
N ALA A 36 -14.05 26.46 2.44
CA ALA A 36 -14.91 26.96 3.50
C ALA A 36 -14.03 27.29 4.73
N PRO A 37 -14.18 28.45 5.38
CA PRO A 37 -13.40 28.78 6.57
C PRO A 37 -13.80 27.87 7.74
N GLN A 38 -12.90 26.99 8.15
CA GLN A 38 -13.09 26.17 9.36
C GLN A 38 -12.74 27.02 10.60
N THR A 39 -13.73 27.73 11.10
CA THR A 39 -13.71 28.25 12.47
C THR A 39 -14.40 27.23 13.35
N ALA A 40 -13.72 26.20 13.80
CA ALA A 40 -14.17 25.32 14.87
C ALA A 40 -13.06 25.23 15.90
N LEU A 41 -13.41 25.63 17.12
CA LEU A 41 -12.60 25.59 18.32
C LEU A 41 -12.12 24.16 18.58
N ARG A 42 -10.82 23.92 18.46
CA ARG A 42 -10.20 22.58 18.59
C ARG A 42 -9.82 22.34 20.04
N THR A 43 -10.61 21.53 20.73
CA THR A 43 -10.24 20.93 22.02
C THR A 43 -10.23 19.40 21.85
N ALA A 44 -9.26 18.87 21.13
CA ALA A 44 -9.00 17.43 21.06
C ALA A 44 -7.48 17.20 21.15
N PRO A 45 -7.02 16.06 21.71
CA PRO A 45 -5.60 15.76 21.85
C PRO A 45 -4.94 15.77 20.48
N GLN A 46 -3.77 16.42 20.39
CA GLN A 46 -3.05 16.72 19.15
C GLN A 46 -2.50 15.52 18.36
N ASP A 47 -3.01 14.30 18.56
CA ASP A 47 -2.54 13.07 17.96
C ASP A 47 -3.42 12.46 16.89
N THR A 48 -4.67 12.87 16.79
CA THR A 48 -5.63 12.35 15.80
C THR A 48 -5.83 13.26 14.60
N ALA A 49 -5.20 14.43 14.63
CA ALA A 49 -5.22 15.39 13.54
C ALA A 49 -3.79 15.72 13.11
N GLN A 50 -2.96 14.72 12.80
CA GLN A 50 -1.97 15.00 11.77
C GLN A 50 -2.79 15.36 10.54
N ASP A 51 -2.71 16.66 10.22
CA ASP A 51 -3.15 17.22 8.98
C ASP A 51 -3.05 16.16 7.90
N ASN A 52 -4.19 15.62 7.43
CA ASN A 52 -4.21 14.72 6.29
C ASN A 52 -3.83 15.56 5.07
N ALA A 53 -2.57 16.04 5.06
CA ALA A 53 -1.99 16.81 3.96
C ALA A 53 -1.74 15.91 2.74
N TRP A 54 -2.41 14.76 2.68
CA TRP A 54 -2.30 13.77 1.62
C TRP A 54 -3.69 13.22 1.26
N ASP A 55 -3.83 12.79 0.02
CA ASP A 55 -5.06 12.19 -0.49
C ASP A 55 -5.04 10.68 -0.37
N TRP A 56 -3.86 10.07 -0.44
CA TRP A 56 -3.69 8.67 -0.11
C TRP A 56 -2.30 8.39 0.48
N ARG A 57 -2.22 7.28 1.21
CA ARG A 57 -0.99 6.79 1.83
C ARG A 57 -0.94 5.27 1.84
N VAL A 58 0.23 4.72 1.51
CA VAL A 58 0.56 3.30 1.65
C VAL A 58 1.67 3.15 2.68
N SER A 59 1.47 2.28 3.66
CA SER A 59 2.44 2.05 4.73
C SER A 59 2.43 0.60 5.21
N ILE A 60 3.56 0.18 5.76
CA ILE A 60 3.69 -1.11 6.45
C ILE A 60 3.92 -0.81 7.94
N ALA A 61 3.10 -1.44 8.80
CA ALA A 61 3.24 -1.36 10.24
C ALA A 61 3.69 -2.70 10.83
N GLU A 62 4.56 -2.63 11.83
CA GLU A 62 4.91 -3.73 12.72
C GLU A 62 4.13 -3.52 14.01
N VAL A 63 3.26 -4.46 14.38
CA VAL A 63 2.37 -4.35 15.53
C VAL A 63 2.73 -5.43 16.53
N SER A 64 3.16 -5.02 17.73
CA SER A 64 3.64 -5.91 18.79
C SER A 64 2.79 -5.87 20.06
N LYS A 65 1.76 -5.00 20.12
CA LYS A 65 0.82 -4.95 21.24
C LYS A 65 -0.59 -4.71 20.75
N ALA A 66 -1.53 -5.38 21.40
CA ALA A 66 -2.96 -5.08 21.25
C ALA A 66 -3.25 -3.65 21.68
N GLY A 67 -4.21 -3.01 21.00
CA GLY A 67 -4.62 -1.66 21.33
C GLY A 67 -5.38 -0.95 20.22
N PRO A 68 -5.80 0.29 20.48
CA PRO A 68 -6.53 1.08 19.50
C PRO A 68 -5.64 1.48 18.32
N PHE A 69 -6.24 1.50 17.13
CA PHE A 69 -5.66 2.08 15.95
C PHE A 69 -6.06 3.55 15.81
N SER A 70 -5.23 4.33 15.12
CA SER A 70 -5.54 5.73 14.84
C SER A 70 -6.75 5.84 13.91
N ALA A 71 -7.66 6.76 14.22
CA ALA A 71 -8.72 7.16 13.33
C ALA A 71 -8.19 8.08 12.21
N TYR A 72 -8.77 7.96 11.01
CA TYR A 72 -8.47 8.77 9.84
C TYR A 72 -9.76 9.33 9.26
N ALA A 73 -10.22 10.46 9.82
CA ALA A 73 -11.48 11.08 9.44
C ALA A 73 -11.58 11.37 7.94
N GLY A 74 -12.68 10.96 7.33
CA GLY A 74 -12.97 11.14 5.91
C GLY A 74 -12.10 10.29 4.99
N MET A 75 -11.55 9.18 5.49
CA MET A 75 -10.73 8.25 4.73
C MET A 75 -11.32 6.84 4.73
N ASP A 76 -11.07 6.10 3.66
CA ASP A 76 -11.21 4.64 3.61
C ASP A 76 -9.88 3.95 3.90
N ARG A 77 -9.96 2.77 4.51
CA ARG A 77 -8.79 1.94 4.81
C ARG A 77 -8.95 0.56 4.22
N VAL A 78 -7.85 0.04 3.66
CA VAL A 78 -7.69 -1.38 3.34
C VAL A 78 -6.49 -1.88 4.12
N LEU A 79 -6.74 -2.75 5.11
CA LEU A 79 -5.73 -3.36 5.96
C LEU A 79 -5.53 -4.82 5.55
N THR A 80 -4.27 -5.24 5.44
CA THR A 80 -3.91 -6.61 5.06
C THR A 80 -2.79 -7.10 5.96
N VAL A 81 -3.01 -8.18 6.70
CA VAL A 81 -1.91 -8.85 7.43
C VAL A 81 -0.95 -9.46 6.42
N ILE A 82 0.32 -9.06 6.46
CA ILE A 82 1.37 -9.50 5.53
C ILE A 82 2.46 -10.35 6.18
N ASP A 83 2.52 -10.36 7.52
CA ASP A 83 3.36 -11.25 8.32
C ASP A 83 2.66 -11.55 9.66
N GLY A 84 2.97 -12.69 10.29
CA GLY A 84 2.16 -13.24 11.37
C GLY A 84 0.93 -13.97 10.82
N ASP A 85 0.08 -14.54 11.70
CA ASP A 85 -1.00 -15.42 11.28
C ASP A 85 -2.37 -14.74 11.34
N LEU A 86 -2.66 -14.02 12.43
CA LEU A 86 -4.00 -13.51 12.72
C LEU A 86 -3.97 -12.18 13.46
N LEU A 87 -4.76 -11.25 12.98
CA LEU A 87 -5.18 -10.04 13.68
C LEU A 87 -6.69 -10.12 13.96
N LEU A 88 -7.11 -10.03 15.20
CA LEU A 88 -8.52 -9.78 15.51
C LEU A 88 -8.76 -8.27 15.51
N LEU A 89 -9.38 -7.77 14.45
CA LEU A 89 -9.70 -6.36 14.29
C LEU A 89 -11.12 -6.10 14.77
N SER A 90 -11.28 -5.23 15.78
CA SER A 90 -12.57 -4.67 16.15
C SER A 90 -12.82 -3.41 15.35
N VAL A 91 -13.98 -3.28 14.72
CA VAL A 91 -14.45 -2.08 14.00
C VAL A 91 -15.85 -1.75 14.50
N ASP A 92 -16.02 -0.59 15.16
CA ASP A 92 -17.28 -0.17 15.78
C ASP A 92 -17.91 -1.26 16.67
N GLY A 93 -17.05 -2.00 17.40
CA GLY A 93 -17.43 -3.09 18.30
C GLY A 93 -17.69 -4.44 17.61
N ALA A 94 -17.67 -4.53 16.29
CA ALA A 94 -17.72 -5.81 15.56
C ALA A 94 -16.32 -6.39 15.37
N GLU A 95 -16.15 -7.67 15.72
CA GLU A 95 -14.84 -8.35 15.59
C GLU A 95 -14.70 -9.02 14.22
N HIS A 96 -13.56 -8.81 13.58
CA HIS A 96 -13.20 -9.37 12.27
C HIS A 96 -11.86 -10.10 12.38
N PRO A 97 -11.82 -11.44 12.19
CA PRO A 97 -10.57 -12.17 12.12
C PRO A 97 -9.90 -11.93 10.77
N LEU A 98 -8.77 -11.24 10.77
CA LEU A 98 -7.99 -10.96 9.57
C LEU A 98 -6.82 -11.94 9.48
N GLU A 99 -6.99 -12.95 8.64
CA GLU A 99 -5.95 -13.91 8.29
C GLU A 99 -4.93 -13.28 7.34
N LYS A 100 -3.74 -13.86 7.32
CA LYS A 100 -2.67 -13.44 6.41
C LYS A 100 -3.13 -13.41 4.96
N TYR A 101 -2.79 -12.30 4.26
CA TYR A 101 -3.07 -12.08 2.84
C TYR A 101 -4.55 -11.93 2.48
N ARG A 102 -5.40 -11.61 3.47
CA ARG A 102 -6.81 -11.28 3.28
C ARG A 102 -7.04 -9.78 3.48
N PRO A 103 -7.14 -8.99 2.40
CA PRO A 103 -7.44 -7.56 2.52
C PRO A 103 -8.83 -7.34 3.13
N PHE A 104 -8.92 -6.41 4.08
CA PHE A 104 -10.18 -6.01 4.71
C PHE A 104 -10.34 -4.49 4.61
N ARG A 105 -11.51 -4.07 4.11
CA ARG A 105 -11.86 -2.65 3.95
C ARG A 105 -12.77 -2.20 5.09
N PHE A 106 -12.51 -1.02 5.63
CA PHE A 106 -13.36 -0.37 6.62
C PHE A 106 -13.17 1.15 6.58
N SER A 107 -14.13 1.89 7.19
CA SER A 107 -14.04 3.35 7.29
C SER A 107 -12.90 3.77 8.21
N GLY A 108 -12.15 4.79 7.82
CA GLY A 108 -11.14 5.41 8.69
C GLY A 108 -11.76 6.22 9.84
N ASP A 109 -13.06 6.54 9.75
CA ASP A 109 -13.82 7.19 10.85
C ASP A 109 -14.21 6.19 11.95
N ALA A 110 -14.20 4.88 11.67
CA ALA A 110 -14.61 3.86 12.60
C ALA A 110 -13.68 3.77 13.83
N ASP A 111 -14.25 3.51 15.00
CA ASP A 111 -13.48 3.13 16.18
C ASP A 111 -12.91 1.73 15.95
N SER A 112 -11.58 1.63 15.94
CA SER A 112 -10.92 0.38 15.60
C SER A 112 -9.78 0.04 16.55
N ALA A 113 -9.68 -1.26 16.88
CA ALA A 113 -8.63 -1.79 17.74
C ALA A 113 -8.20 -3.18 17.28
N GLY A 114 -6.94 -3.52 17.53
CA GLY A 114 -6.38 -4.83 17.20
C GLY A 114 -6.03 -5.66 18.42
N ALA A 115 -6.34 -6.97 18.38
CA ALA A 115 -5.79 -7.96 19.29
C ALA A 115 -4.92 -8.96 18.52
N LEU A 116 -3.86 -9.45 19.18
CA LEU A 116 -2.81 -10.27 18.57
C LEU A 116 -2.76 -11.66 19.21
N PRO A 117 -3.75 -12.54 18.94
CA PRO A 117 -3.85 -13.83 19.63
C PRO A 117 -2.71 -14.80 19.29
N THR A 118 -2.03 -14.60 18.17
CA THR A 118 -0.94 -15.46 17.69
C THR A 118 0.44 -14.79 17.77
N GLY A 119 0.52 -13.59 18.38
CA GLY A 119 1.75 -12.82 18.50
C GLY A 119 1.84 -11.66 17.51
N ASP A 120 3.05 -11.14 17.37
CA ASP A 120 3.33 -9.96 16.54
C ASP A 120 2.94 -10.17 15.08
N ILE A 121 2.47 -9.08 14.45
CA ILE A 121 2.13 -9.08 13.04
C ILE A 121 2.83 -7.92 12.30
N ARG A 122 2.85 -8.01 10.97
CA ARG A 122 2.95 -6.85 10.09
C ARG A 122 1.70 -6.72 9.26
N ASP A 123 1.25 -5.49 9.10
CA ASP A 123 0.14 -5.16 8.20
C ASP A 123 0.55 -4.14 7.14
N LEU A 124 -0.09 -4.26 5.98
CA LEU A 124 -0.07 -3.29 4.90
C LEU A 124 -1.35 -2.47 4.99
N ASN A 125 -1.21 -1.15 5.14
CA ASN A 125 -2.31 -0.20 5.15
C ASN A 125 -2.32 0.61 3.86
N VAL A 126 -3.46 0.60 3.17
CA VAL A 126 -3.78 1.51 2.07
C VAL A 126 -4.91 2.41 2.55
N ILE A 127 -4.66 3.71 2.63
CA ILE A 127 -5.59 4.69 3.16
C ILE A 127 -5.83 5.74 2.08
N THR A 128 -7.10 5.97 1.73
CA THR A 128 -7.48 6.86 0.63
C THR A 128 -8.58 7.82 1.06
N ARG A 129 -8.56 9.05 0.55
CA ARG A 129 -9.58 10.07 0.82
C ARG A 129 -10.90 9.70 0.15
N ASN A 130 -11.99 9.67 0.94
CA ASN A 130 -13.33 9.40 0.46
C ASN A 130 -13.72 10.40 -0.63
N GLY A 131 -14.34 9.90 -1.71
CA GLY A 131 -14.79 10.70 -2.84
C GLY A 131 -13.66 11.23 -3.75
N ALA A 132 -12.38 11.09 -3.38
CA ALA A 132 -11.25 11.51 -4.21
C ALA A 132 -10.48 10.33 -4.81
N PHE A 133 -10.27 9.28 -4.02
CA PHE A 133 -9.53 8.08 -4.42
C PHE A 133 -10.16 6.81 -3.87
N LYS A 134 -9.96 5.71 -4.60
CA LYS A 134 -10.30 4.35 -4.17
C LYS A 134 -9.03 3.50 -4.18
N GLY A 135 -8.69 2.90 -3.03
CA GLY A 135 -7.53 2.01 -2.88
C GLY A 135 -7.95 0.55 -2.87
N TYR A 136 -7.17 -0.30 -3.51
CA TYR A 136 -7.37 -1.75 -3.55
C TYR A 136 -6.06 -2.46 -3.26
N THR A 137 -6.15 -3.64 -2.66
CA THR A 137 -5.01 -4.54 -2.46
C THR A 137 -5.38 -5.91 -2.99
N SER A 138 -4.55 -6.46 -3.85
CA SER A 138 -4.66 -7.84 -4.34
C SER A 138 -3.37 -8.58 -4.02
N ILE A 139 -3.48 -9.80 -3.51
CA ILE A 139 -2.31 -10.65 -3.26
C ILE A 139 -2.24 -11.69 -4.37
N ILE A 140 -1.13 -11.71 -5.07
CA ILE A 140 -0.90 -12.63 -6.19
C ILE A 140 0.33 -13.51 -5.93
N GLU A 141 0.32 -14.71 -6.49
CA GLU A 141 1.48 -15.59 -6.54
C GLU A 141 2.34 -15.24 -7.75
N LEU A 142 3.63 -15.00 -7.51
CA LEU A 142 4.61 -14.71 -8.56
C LEU A 142 4.96 -15.97 -9.37
N SER A 143 5.19 -15.78 -10.66
CA SER A 143 5.64 -16.81 -11.59
C SER A 143 7.03 -16.47 -12.15
N LYS A 144 7.90 -17.48 -12.25
CA LYS A 144 9.20 -17.33 -12.97
C LYS A 144 9.02 -17.29 -14.49
N LYS A 145 7.87 -17.75 -14.98
CA LYS A 145 7.63 -17.89 -16.44
C LYS A 145 6.74 -16.77 -16.99
N ARG A 146 5.92 -16.14 -16.15
CA ARG A 146 5.00 -15.10 -16.55
C ARG A 146 5.24 -13.88 -15.66
N ALA A 147 5.74 -12.82 -16.29
CA ALA A 147 5.93 -11.55 -15.64
C ALA A 147 4.59 -10.93 -15.23
N HIS A 148 4.59 -10.23 -14.10
CA HIS A 148 3.47 -9.41 -13.67
C HIS A 148 3.83 -7.95 -13.92
N PRO A 149 3.10 -7.24 -14.81
CA PRO A 149 3.31 -5.82 -15.05
C PRO A 149 2.74 -4.98 -13.88
N VAL A 150 3.42 -3.88 -13.56
CA VAL A 150 2.95 -2.89 -12.58
C VAL A 150 2.65 -1.59 -13.33
N PHE A 151 1.37 -1.28 -13.53
CA PHE A 151 0.91 -0.14 -14.31
C PHE A 151 0.93 1.16 -13.51
N ALA A 152 0.82 2.32 -14.17
CA ALA A 152 0.65 3.61 -13.48
C ALA A 152 -0.55 3.55 -12.52
N GLY A 153 -0.41 4.23 -11.37
CA GLY A 153 -1.40 4.14 -10.28
C GLY A 153 -1.29 2.87 -9.42
N GLN A 154 -0.33 1.99 -9.71
CA GLN A 154 -0.08 0.78 -8.94
C GLN A 154 1.27 0.80 -8.22
N LEU A 155 1.33 0.03 -7.12
CA LEU A 155 2.56 -0.37 -6.44
C LEU A 155 2.60 -1.90 -6.35
N GLY A 156 3.75 -2.49 -6.68
CA GLY A 156 4.00 -3.93 -6.48
C GLY A 156 4.94 -4.12 -5.29
N ILE A 157 4.49 -4.73 -4.19
CA ILE A 157 5.30 -4.96 -2.97
C ILE A 157 5.60 -6.45 -2.80
N LEU A 158 6.87 -6.84 -2.78
CA LEU A 158 7.27 -8.23 -2.53
C LEU A 158 7.02 -8.62 -1.07
N LEU A 159 6.05 -9.49 -0.81
CA LEU A 159 5.70 -9.91 0.55
C LEU A 159 6.52 -11.09 1.04
N GLN A 160 6.79 -12.04 0.16
CA GLN A 160 7.50 -13.27 0.49
C GLN A 160 8.14 -13.89 -0.76
N GLY A 161 9.26 -14.57 -0.58
CA GLY A 161 9.94 -15.29 -1.64
C GLY A 161 11.06 -14.48 -2.29
N GLN A 162 11.21 -14.63 -3.59
CA GLN A 162 12.24 -13.97 -4.40
C GLN A 162 11.59 -13.35 -5.63
N GLY A 163 11.93 -12.12 -5.93
CA GLY A 163 11.46 -11.40 -7.11
C GLY A 163 12.59 -10.61 -7.76
N THR A 164 12.53 -10.50 -9.07
CA THR A 164 13.33 -9.55 -9.84
C THR A 164 12.40 -8.69 -10.67
N VAL A 165 12.75 -7.43 -10.84
CA VAL A 165 12.03 -6.48 -11.68
C VAL A 165 12.92 -6.03 -12.83
N SER A 166 12.34 -5.86 -13.99
CA SER A 166 12.96 -5.27 -15.17
C SER A 166 12.02 -4.24 -15.80
N PRO A 167 12.56 -3.26 -16.55
CA PRO A 167 11.72 -2.45 -17.42
C PRO A 167 10.98 -3.36 -18.40
N GLY A 168 9.69 -3.16 -18.59
CA GLY A 168 8.93 -3.87 -19.60
C GLY A 168 9.44 -3.53 -20.99
N THR A 169 9.52 -4.51 -21.84
CA THR A 169 9.79 -4.28 -23.26
C THR A 169 8.55 -3.65 -23.88
N ALA A 170 8.53 -2.32 -24.01
CA ALA A 170 7.53 -1.64 -24.82
C ALA A 170 7.55 -2.32 -26.20
N GLY A 171 6.40 -2.91 -26.58
CA GLY A 171 6.21 -3.83 -27.71
C GLY A 171 6.90 -3.48 -29.03
N SER A 172 8.20 -3.65 -29.07
CA SER A 172 8.98 -3.68 -30.28
C SER A 172 8.94 -5.10 -30.82
N LEU A 173 7.93 -5.39 -31.64
CA LEU A 173 8.01 -6.53 -32.55
C LEU A 173 9.27 -6.30 -33.41
N PRO A 174 10.22 -7.24 -33.45
CA PRO A 174 11.37 -7.14 -34.34
C PRO A 174 10.88 -7.24 -35.79
N THR A 175 10.76 -6.10 -36.45
CA THR A 175 10.48 -6.02 -37.87
C THR A 175 11.79 -6.00 -38.64
N GLY A 176 12.26 -7.18 -39.04
CA GLY A 176 13.40 -7.26 -39.96
C GLY A 176 14.23 -8.55 -39.81
N PRO A 177 14.84 -9.06 -40.90
CA PRO A 177 15.57 -10.35 -40.93
C PRO A 177 16.98 -10.33 -40.32
N ALA A 178 17.34 -9.31 -39.56
CA ALA A 178 18.62 -9.21 -38.84
C ALA A 178 18.42 -8.54 -37.47
N ALA A 179 17.63 -9.19 -36.60
CA ALA A 179 17.55 -8.79 -35.22
C ALA A 179 18.85 -9.17 -34.50
N VAL A 180 19.76 -8.23 -34.36
CA VAL A 180 20.76 -8.28 -33.28
C VAL A 180 19.95 -8.35 -32.00
N ALA A 181 20.12 -9.43 -31.22
CA ALA A 181 19.43 -9.61 -29.96
C ALA A 181 19.64 -8.34 -29.11
N ALA A 182 18.55 -7.64 -28.82
CA ALA A 182 18.61 -6.50 -27.90
C ALA A 182 19.21 -7.01 -26.57
N PRO A 183 20.09 -6.24 -25.92
CA PRO A 183 20.61 -6.64 -24.62
C PRO A 183 19.44 -6.95 -23.69
N GLU A 184 19.54 -8.07 -22.96
CA GLU A 184 18.51 -8.40 -21.95
C GLU A 184 18.35 -7.21 -20.99
N PRO A 185 17.12 -6.80 -20.69
CA PRO A 185 16.89 -5.68 -19.79
C PRO A 185 17.54 -5.99 -18.44
N GLU A 186 18.19 -5.00 -17.87
CA GLU A 186 18.80 -5.09 -16.54
C GLU A 186 17.73 -5.50 -15.52
N ARG A 187 17.97 -6.61 -14.84
CA ARG A 187 17.09 -7.13 -13.79
C ARG A 187 17.62 -6.71 -12.43
N VAL A 188 16.74 -6.13 -11.62
CA VAL A 188 17.05 -5.70 -10.25
C VAL A 188 16.36 -6.64 -9.26
N GLU A 189 17.12 -7.18 -8.31
CA GLU A 189 16.57 -8.01 -7.23
C GLU A 189 15.76 -7.17 -6.26
N LEU A 190 14.61 -7.72 -5.84
CA LEU A 190 13.76 -7.17 -4.81
C LEU A 190 13.99 -7.91 -3.50
N ASN A 191 14.19 -7.15 -2.43
CA ASN A 191 14.14 -7.66 -1.07
C ASN A 191 12.69 -7.70 -0.58
N ARG A 192 12.46 -8.43 0.49
CA ARG A 192 11.15 -8.49 1.13
C ARG A 192 10.70 -7.08 1.52
N TYR A 193 9.47 -6.72 1.14
CA TYR A 193 8.80 -5.44 1.32
C TYR A 193 9.32 -4.29 0.45
N ASP A 194 10.31 -4.50 -0.41
CA ASP A 194 10.62 -3.52 -1.44
C ASP A 194 9.39 -3.30 -2.33
N ALA A 195 9.17 -2.05 -2.72
CA ALA A 195 8.05 -1.68 -3.57
C ALA A 195 8.54 -1.19 -4.95
N VAL A 196 7.86 -1.62 -5.99
CA VAL A 196 8.04 -1.16 -7.37
C VAL A 196 6.93 -0.18 -7.70
N VAL A 197 7.30 1.01 -8.15
CA VAL A 197 6.33 2.02 -8.59
C VAL A 197 5.94 1.74 -10.04
N GLY A 198 4.64 1.67 -10.29
CA GLY A 198 4.10 1.41 -11.61
C GLY A 198 4.26 2.58 -12.58
N SER A 199 4.31 2.28 -13.86
CA SER A 199 4.47 3.24 -14.95
C SER A 199 3.84 2.70 -16.23
N ASP A 200 3.32 3.61 -17.07
CA ASP A 200 2.79 3.26 -18.37
C ASP A 200 3.81 3.51 -19.51
N THR A 201 4.90 4.23 -19.24
CA THR A 201 5.94 4.51 -20.24
C THR A 201 6.99 3.41 -20.34
N GLU A 202 7.40 2.87 -19.20
CA GLU A 202 8.31 1.74 -19.05
C GLU A 202 7.71 0.82 -18.00
N THR A 203 6.60 0.16 -18.34
CA THR A 203 5.85 -0.65 -17.38
C THR A 203 6.76 -1.68 -16.71
N PRO A 204 7.06 -1.55 -15.40
CA PRO A 204 7.92 -2.52 -14.73
C PRO A 204 7.29 -3.91 -14.73
N GLU A 205 8.11 -4.94 -14.96
CA GLU A 205 7.66 -6.33 -14.95
C GLU A 205 8.38 -7.12 -13.87
N ILE A 206 7.60 -7.76 -12.98
CA ILE A 206 8.11 -8.56 -11.87
C ILE A 206 7.96 -10.04 -12.16
N VAL A 207 9.05 -10.79 -12.04
CA VAL A 207 9.07 -12.25 -12.11
C VAL A 207 9.65 -12.81 -10.82
N GLY A 208 9.23 -14.02 -10.43
CA GLY A 208 9.76 -14.61 -9.20
C GLY A 208 9.00 -15.82 -8.71
N ARG A 209 9.14 -16.08 -7.42
CA ARG A 209 8.33 -17.06 -6.65
C ARG A 209 7.99 -16.46 -5.31
N GLY A 210 6.79 -16.73 -4.84
CA GLY A 210 6.25 -16.22 -3.59
C GLY A 210 5.08 -15.28 -3.83
N PHE A 211 4.88 -14.30 -2.97
CA PHE A 211 3.71 -13.47 -2.98
C PHE A 211 4.05 -12.00 -3.19
N LEU A 212 3.27 -11.35 -4.04
CA LEU A 212 3.31 -9.92 -4.33
C LEU A 212 1.97 -9.29 -3.91
N ALA A 213 2.02 -8.18 -3.17
CA ALA A 213 0.87 -7.30 -3.05
C ALA A 213 0.87 -6.33 -4.23
N VAL A 214 -0.23 -6.29 -4.95
CA VAL A 214 -0.51 -5.27 -5.96
C VAL A 214 -1.51 -4.29 -5.36
N ILE A 215 -1.08 -3.07 -5.14
CA ILE A 215 -1.90 -1.97 -4.65
C ILE A 215 -2.31 -1.15 -5.86
N SER A 216 -3.61 -0.95 -6.07
CA SER A 216 -4.13 -0.03 -7.08
C SER A 216 -4.81 1.14 -6.38
N ILE A 217 -4.50 2.35 -6.81
CA ILE A 217 -5.08 3.58 -6.28
C ILE A 217 -5.62 4.38 -7.45
N ASP A 218 -6.94 4.37 -7.57
CA ASP A 218 -7.64 5.00 -8.66
C ASP A 218 -8.32 6.30 -8.20
N PRO A 219 -8.30 7.38 -9.01
CA PRO A 219 -9.17 8.51 -8.77
C PRO A 219 -10.64 8.05 -8.70
N ALA A 220 -11.38 8.56 -7.72
CA ALA A 220 -12.82 8.29 -7.68
C ALA A 220 -13.49 8.96 -8.88
N GLU A 221 -14.36 8.21 -9.59
CA GLU A 221 -15.19 8.83 -10.59
C GLU A 221 -16.09 9.88 -9.92
N PRO A 222 -16.24 11.08 -10.52
CA PRO A 222 -17.22 12.04 -10.02
C PRO A 222 -18.61 11.40 -10.05
N ASP A 223 -19.32 11.45 -8.92
CA ASP A 223 -20.70 10.99 -8.86
C ASP A 223 -21.49 11.71 -9.98
N THR A 224 -21.87 10.95 -11.00
CA THR A 224 -22.75 11.46 -12.06
C THR A 224 -24.15 11.56 -11.45
N VAL A 225 -24.54 12.77 -11.03
CA VAL A 225 -25.88 13.11 -10.55
C VAL A 225 -26.82 13.23 -11.75
#